data_dc0eb46bb950d4bffea8af0ec985fff8
#
_entry.id   dc0eb46bb950d4bffea8af0ec985fff8
#
_cell.length_a   1.000
_cell.length_b   1.000
_cell.length_c   1.000
_cell.angle_alpha   90.00
_cell.angle_beta   90.00
_cell.angle_gamma   90.00
#
_symmetry.space_group_name_H-M   'P 1'
#
loop_
_entity.id
_entity.type
_entity.pdbx_description
1 polymer ?
#
loop_
_entity_poly.entity_id
_entity_poly.type
_entity_poly.pdbx_seq_one_letter_code
_entity_poly.pdbx_strand_id
1 'polypeptide(L)'
;MDFDQKYIKISLFLLRQILGKTFPNPPVVAIVVESDKSKKDHKIINFGVTAYKGRPHAEAEAIKNVKFLKNKVYTLYSTLEPCCHQGRGRPCTDFILRSKISRVVFSLLDPDPRVNGGGMRILKDNGLIVNHGIMKNEMYEIYQGYFLNKLCQRPQIILKLATSLDGKISSELNTFSKITNSTSQKYLH
;
A
#
# COMPACT_ATOMS: atom_id res chain seq x y z
N MET A 1 -19.40 -5.88 7.87
CA MET A 1 -18.13 -5.67 7.12
C MET A 1 -17.08 -6.45 7.86
N ASP A 2 -16.36 -7.32 7.17
CA ASP A 2 -15.22 -8.04 7.73
C ASP A 2 -14.14 -7.05 8.21
N PHE A 3 -13.54 -7.31 9.37
CA PHE A 3 -12.50 -6.44 9.93
C PHE A 3 -11.31 -6.28 8.98
N ASP A 4 -10.94 -7.35 8.27
CA ASP A 4 -9.84 -7.30 7.31
C ASP A 4 -10.13 -6.33 6.16
N GLN A 5 -11.34 -6.39 5.59
CA GLN A 5 -11.76 -5.42 4.57
C GLN A 5 -11.77 -3.99 5.10
N LYS A 6 -12.23 -3.77 6.35
CA LYS A 6 -12.23 -2.44 6.97
C LYS A 6 -10.83 -1.84 7.03
N TYR A 7 -9.85 -2.59 7.56
CA TYR A 7 -8.50 -2.07 7.74
C TYR A 7 -7.73 -1.94 6.43
N ILE A 8 -7.91 -2.84 5.48
CA ILE A 8 -7.35 -2.70 4.14
C ILE A 8 -7.97 -1.50 3.40
N LYS A 9 -9.27 -1.22 3.57
CA LYS A 9 -9.91 -0.03 3.01
C LYS A 9 -9.35 1.28 3.59
N ILE A 10 -9.06 1.32 4.88
CA ILE A 10 -8.36 2.45 5.51
C ILE A 10 -6.95 2.60 4.93
N SER A 11 -6.22 1.50 4.78
CA SER A 11 -4.89 1.52 4.16
C SER A 11 -4.94 2.02 2.72
N LEU A 12 -5.94 1.64 1.94
CA LEU A 12 -6.17 2.10 0.57
C LEU A 12 -6.41 3.63 0.51
N PHE A 13 -7.20 4.16 1.44
CA PHE A 13 -7.43 5.60 1.53
C PHE A 13 -6.12 6.37 1.80
N LEU A 14 -5.33 5.91 2.77
CA LEU A 14 -4.04 6.52 3.09
C LEU A 14 -3.03 6.37 1.95
N LEU A 15 -3.04 5.23 1.24
CA LEU A 15 -2.15 4.96 0.11
C LEU A 15 -2.30 6.02 -1.00
N ARG A 16 -3.52 6.43 -1.30
CA ARG A 16 -3.80 7.46 -2.30
C ARG A 16 -3.15 8.81 -1.99
N GLN A 17 -2.89 9.12 -0.72
CA GLN A 17 -2.29 10.39 -0.29
C GLN A 17 -0.77 10.44 -0.51
N ILE A 18 -0.13 9.28 -0.69
CA ILE A 18 1.33 9.17 -0.80
C ILE A 18 1.80 8.75 -2.20
N LEU A 19 0.86 8.63 -3.15
CA LEU A 19 1.21 8.28 -4.55
C LEU A 19 2.22 9.28 -5.12
N GLY A 20 3.20 8.78 -5.86
CA GLY A 20 4.26 9.59 -6.49
C GLY A 20 5.34 10.13 -5.56
N LYS A 21 5.23 9.95 -4.22
CA LYS A 21 6.15 10.55 -3.23
C LYS A 21 7.26 9.62 -2.74
N THR A 22 7.23 8.34 -3.09
CA THR A 22 8.04 7.29 -2.45
C THR A 22 9.13 6.70 -3.34
N PHE A 23 9.26 7.20 -4.58
CA PHE A 23 10.27 6.71 -5.52
C PHE A 23 11.67 6.59 -4.88
N PRO A 24 12.43 5.50 -5.15
CA PRO A 24 12.19 4.43 -6.13
C PRO A 24 11.37 3.24 -5.59
N ASN A 25 10.97 3.23 -4.32
CA ASN A 25 10.17 2.15 -3.75
C ASN A 25 8.67 2.39 -4.00
N PRO A 26 7.84 1.32 -4.04
CA PRO A 26 6.40 1.49 -4.12
C PRO A 26 5.87 2.21 -2.86
N PRO A 27 4.80 3.00 -2.98
CA PRO A 27 4.08 3.49 -1.82
C PRO A 27 3.42 2.31 -1.11
N VAL A 28 3.64 2.17 0.19
CA VAL A 28 3.02 1.14 1.04
C VAL A 28 2.44 1.81 2.26
N VAL A 29 1.34 1.28 2.74
CA VAL A 29 0.74 1.65 4.04
C VAL A 29 0.64 0.39 4.88
N ALA A 30 1.05 0.48 6.14
CA ALA A 30 0.92 -0.57 7.12
C ALA A 30 0.21 -0.05 8.37
N ILE A 31 -0.72 -0.84 8.92
CA ILE A 31 -1.51 -0.50 10.11
C ILE A 31 -1.37 -1.63 11.13
N VAL A 32 -1.01 -1.28 12.37
CA VAL A 32 -0.99 -2.23 13.49
C VAL A 32 -2.30 -2.10 14.26
N VAL A 33 -3.03 -3.21 14.34
CA VAL A 33 -4.29 -3.33 15.06
C VAL A 33 -4.09 -4.21 16.27
N GLU A 34 -4.47 -3.69 17.43
CA GLU A 34 -4.59 -4.43 18.68
C GLU A 34 -6.00 -4.97 18.82
N SER A 35 -6.14 -6.20 19.29
CA SER A 35 -7.41 -6.77 19.70
C SER A 35 -7.26 -7.53 21.02
N ASP A 36 -8.38 -7.77 21.67
CA ASP A 36 -8.43 -8.72 22.79
C ASP A 36 -8.35 -10.17 22.27
N LYS A 37 -8.21 -11.13 23.18
CA LYS A 37 -8.18 -12.55 22.81
C LYS A 37 -9.49 -13.04 22.19
N SER A 38 -10.61 -12.40 22.51
CA SER A 38 -11.92 -12.72 21.93
C SER A 38 -12.11 -12.13 20.53
N LYS A 39 -11.20 -11.27 20.08
CA LYS A 39 -11.24 -10.54 18.80
C LYS A 39 -12.54 -9.76 18.58
N LYS A 40 -13.19 -9.32 19.64
CA LYS A 40 -14.41 -8.51 19.56
C LYS A 40 -14.09 -7.02 19.55
N ASP A 41 -13.04 -6.62 20.27
CA ASP A 41 -12.62 -5.22 20.36
C ASP A 41 -11.34 -5.01 19.56
N HIS A 42 -11.37 -4.08 18.62
CA HIS A 42 -10.28 -3.80 17.69
C HIS A 42 -9.91 -2.33 17.70
N LYS A 43 -8.64 -2.02 17.91
CA LYS A 43 -8.11 -0.67 17.95
C LYS A 43 -6.88 -0.53 17.06
N ILE A 44 -6.87 0.47 16.17
CA ILE A 44 -5.63 0.90 15.51
C ILE A 44 -4.75 1.55 16.57
N ILE A 45 -3.56 1.03 16.76
CA ILE A 45 -2.60 1.54 17.74
C ILE A 45 -1.46 2.31 17.11
N ASN A 46 -1.14 1.99 15.87
CA ASN A 46 -0.17 2.74 15.09
C ASN A 46 -0.34 2.44 13.59
N PHE A 47 0.21 3.31 12.75
CA PHE A 47 0.33 3.09 11.31
C PHE A 47 1.64 3.67 10.81
N GLY A 48 2.06 3.22 9.63
CA GLY A 48 3.22 3.72 8.92
C GLY A 48 2.94 3.80 7.43
N VAL A 49 3.66 4.69 6.77
CA VAL A 49 3.65 4.83 5.32
C VAL A 49 5.08 4.80 4.81
N THR A 50 5.29 4.33 3.59
CA THR A 50 6.62 4.44 2.96
C THR A 50 7.03 5.91 2.93
N ALA A 51 8.18 6.20 3.51
CA ALA A 51 8.67 7.57 3.59
C ALA A 51 9.16 8.09 2.23
N TYR A 52 9.35 9.41 2.16
CA TYR A 52 9.98 10.08 1.02
C TYR A 52 11.31 9.43 0.65
N LYS A 53 11.60 9.26 -0.64
CA LYS A 53 12.73 8.47 -1.18
C LYS A 53 12.70 6.98 -0.79
N GLY A 54 11.53 6.45 -0.41
CA GLY A 54 11.27 5.03 -0.26
C GLY A 54 11.70 4.40 1.06
N ARG A 55 12.22 5.16 2.02
CA ARG A 55 12.62 4.63 3.33
C ARG A 55 12.44 5.64 4.45
N PRO A 56 12.12 5.17 5.68
CA PRO A 56 11.84 3.77 6.06
C PRO A 56 10.60 3.19 5.38
N HIS A 57 10.46 1.85 5.38
CA HIS A 57 9.27 1.16 4.89
C HIS A 57 8.11 1.30 5.87
N ALA A 58 6.89 1.18 5.36
CA ALA A 58 5.66 1.36 6.11
C ALA A 58 5.55 0.45 7.34
N GLU A 59 5.93 -0.83 7.19
CA GLU A 59 5.86 -1.82 8.27
C GLU A 59 6.82 -1.46 9.42
N ALA A 60 8.03 -1.01 9.08
CA ALA A 60 9.01 -0.58 10.08
C ALA A 60 8.49 0.62 10.87
N GLU A 61 7.90 1.61 10.21
CA GLU A 61 7.30 2.77 10.87
C GLU A 61 6.04 2.39 11.67
N ALA A 62 5.20 1.49 11.16
CA ALA A 62 4.01 1.03 11.86
C ALA A 62 4.33 0.29 13.16
N ILE A 63 5.45 -0.44 13.21
CA ILE A 63 5.88 -1.22 14.39
C ILE A 63 6.68 -0.35 15.38
N LYS A 64 7.33 0.70 14.88
CA LYS A 64 8.18 1.57 15.67
C LYS A 64 7.42 2.20 16.85
N ASN A 65 8.03 2.16 18.02
CA ASN A 65 7.49 2.73 19.26
C ASN A 65 6.16 2.14 19.75
N VAL A 66 5.70 1.03 19.17
CA VAL A 66 4.51 0.34 19.66
C VAL A 66 4.83 -0.38 20.98
N LYS A 67 4.05 -0.08 22.02
CA LYS A 67 4.10 -0.79 23.31
C LYS A 67 3.19 -2.02 23.25
N PHE A 68 3.76 -3.17 22.95
CA PHE A 68 3.05 -4.43 22.87
C PHE A 68 2.74 -4.99 24.26
N LEU A 69 1.48 -5.12 24.63
CA LEU A 69 1.01 -5.68 25.90
C LEU A 69 0.99 -7.22 25.86
N LYS A 70 1.14 -7.89 27.03
CA LYS A 70 1.18 -9.36 27.10
C LYS A 70 -0.17 -10.04 26.80
N ASN A 71 -1.28 -9.38 27.12
CA ASN A 71 -2.63 -9.96 27.04
C ASN A 71 -3.41 -9.57 25.79
N LYS A 72 -2.76 -8.99 24.79
CA LYS A 72 -3.36 -8.55 23.55
C LYS A 72 -2.84 -9.33 22.35
N VAL A 73 -3.61 -9.33 21.28
CA VAL A 73 -3.29 -9.92 19.98
C VAL A 73 -3.06 -8.79 18.98
N TYR A 74 -2.04 -8.94 18.14
CA TYR A 74 -1.67 -7.89 17.20
C TYR A 74 -1.69 -8.42 15.77
N THR A 75 -2.39 -7.67 14.91
CA THR A 75 -2.43 -7.92 13.46
C THR A 75 -1.82 -6.74 12.73
N LEU A 76 -0.93 -7.03 11.80
CA LEU A 76 -0.41 -6.05 10.85
C LEU A 76 -1.20 -6.16 9.55
N TYR A 77 -1.78 -5.04 9.10
CA TYR A 77 -2.39 -4.90 7.79
C TYR A 77 -1.45 -4.12 6.88
N SER A 78 -1.16 -4.62 5.69
CA SER A 78 -0.30 -3.95 4.72
C SER A 78 -0.95 -3.94 3.33
N THR A 79 -0.66 -2.92 2.54
CA THR A 79 -1.17 -2.82 1.17
C THR A 79 -0.43 -3.74 0.20
N LEU A 80 0.84 -4.06 0.51
CA LEU A 80 1.71 -4.92 -0.28
C LEU A 80 2.41 -5.94 0.61
N GLU A 81 2.88 -7.03 0.05
CA GLU A 81 3.64 -8.06 0.74
C GLU A 81 4.87 -7.48 1.45
N PRO A 82 5.11 -7.77 2.74
CA PRO A 82 6.32 -7.34 3.44
C PRO A 82 7.59 -7.90 2.80
N CYS A 83 8.57 -7.03 2.52
CA CYS A 83 9.82 -7.43 1.90
C CYS A 83 10.64 -8.38 2.80
N CYS A 84 11.34 -9.34 2.13
CA CYS A 84 12.13 -10.37 2.80
C CYS A 84 13.61 -10.38 2.42
N HIS A 85 14.03 -9.52 1.49
CA HIS A 85 15.41 -9.45 1.05
C HIS A 85 16.20 -8.36 1.78
N GLN A 86 17.49 -8.61 1.99
CA GLN A 86 18.42 -7.60 2.47
C GLN A 86 18.68 -6.59 1.35
N GLY A 87 18.26 -5.36 1.56
CA GLY A 87 18.50 -4.23 0.68
C GLY A 87 19.34 -3.15 1.37
N ARG A 88 18.98 -1.86 1.18
CA ARG A 88 19.60 -0.72 1.91
C ARG A 88 19.31 -0.71 3.41
N GLY A 89 18.54 -1.66 3.92
CA GLY A 89 18.19 -1.82 5.33
C GLY A 89 17.61 -3.20 5.58
N ARG A 90 17.27 -3.48 6.85
CA ARG A 90 16.67 -4.76 7.24
C ARG A 90 15.36 -5.04 6.49
N PRO A 91 15.08 -6.31 6.18
CA PRO A 91 13.78 -6.75 5.66
C PRO A 91 12.63 -6.39 6.61
N CYS A 92 11.46 -6.10 6.06
CA CYS A 92 10.26 -5.86 6.88
C CYS A 92 9.84 -7.12 7.66
N THR A 93 10.06 -8.30 7.10
CA THR A 93 9.85 -9.58 7.80
C THR A 93 10.61 -9.66 9.12
N ASP A 94 11.85 -9.16 9.19
CA ASP A 94 12.64 -9.14 10.44
C ASP A 94 12.03 -8.24 11.52
N PHE A 95 11.51 -7.07 11.15
CA PHE A 95 10.82 -6.18 12.10
C PHE A 95 9.55 -6.83 12.63
N ILE A 96 8.80 -7.49 11.75
CA ILE A 96 7.56 -8.20 12.12
C ILE A 96 7.87 -9.34 13.08
N LEU A 97 8.84 -10.21 12.75
CA LEU A 97 9.21 -11.37 13.57
C LEU A 97 9.78 -11.01 14.94
N ARG A 98 10.44 -9.86 15.06
CA ARG A 98 10.95 -9.34 16.35
C ARG A 98 9.89 -8.63 17.19
N SER A 99 8.72 -8.38 16.63
CA SER A 99 7.58 -7.76 17.32
C SER A 99 6.70 -8.83 17.99
N LYS A 100 5.58 -8.41 18.59
CA LYS A 100 4.53 -9.33 19.09
C LYS A 100 3.37 -9.47 18.09
N ILE A 101 3.57 -9.15 16.83
CA ILE A 101 2.59 -9.39 15.79
C ILE A 101 2.47 -10.90 15.58
N SER A 102 1.25 -11.42 15.67
CA SER A 102 0.94 -12.83 15.46
C SER A 102 0.22 -13.11 14.15
N ARG A 103 -0.30 -12.07 13.50
CA ARG A 103 -1.03 -12.17 12.24
C ARG A 103 -0.64 -11.03 11.30
N VAL A 104 -0.48 -11.36 10.01
CA VAL A 104 -0.25 -10.39 8.94
C VAL A 104 -1.30 -10.57 7.85
N VAL A 105 -1.89 -9.47 7.42
CA VAL A 105 -2.87 -9.42 6.32
C VAL A 105 -2.38 -8.42 5.30
N PHE A 106 -2.28 -8.82 4.03
CA PHE A 106 -1.91 -7.89 2.97
C PHE A 106 -2.74 -8.09 1.70
N SER A 107 -2.79 -7.07 0.85
CA SER A 107 -3.63 -7.12 -0.35
C SER A 107 -2.97 -7.86 -1.50
N LEU A 108 -1.76 -7.48 -1.87
CA LEU A 108 -1.09 -7.99 -3.06
C LEU A 108 0.25 -8.62 -2.72
N LEU A 109 0.59 -9.71 -3.41
CA LEU A 109 1.96 -10.19 -3.49
C LEU A 109 2.83 -9.15 -4.20
N ASP A 110 4.06 -8.97 -3.75
CA ASP A 110 4.99 -8.07 -4.41
C ASP A 110 5.49 -8.70 -5.73
N PRO A 111 5.38 -8.00 -6.87
CA PRO A 111 5.87 -8.53 -8.15
C PRO A 111 7.39 -8.56 -8.26
N ASP A 112 8.12 -7.96 -7.32
CA ASP A 112 9.59 -7.99 -7.32
C ASP A 112 10.08 -9.45 -7.10
N PRO A 113 10.88 -10.04 -8.02
CA PRO A 113 11.34 -11.43 -7.91
C PRO A 113 12.09 -11.75 -6.61
N ARG A 114 12.65 -10.73 -5.96
CA ARG A 114 13.34 -10.89 -4.67
C ARG A 114 12.38 -11.06 -3.50
N VAL A 115 11.09 -10.77 -3.69
CA VAL A 115 10.03 -10.87 -2.68
C VAL A 115 9.02 -11.93 -3.06
N ASN A 116 8.23 -11.71 -4.06
CA ASN A 116 7.21 -12.54 -4.71
C ASN A 116 6.82 -13.84 -3.98
N GLY A 117 6.08 -13.72 -2.88
CA GLY A 117 5.68 -14.83 -2.00
C GLY A 117 6.73 -15.24 -0.96
N GLY A 118 7.95 -14.72 -1.05
CA GLY A 118 9.03 -15.01 -0.10
C GLY A 118 8.78 -14.43 1.28
N GLY A 119 8.24 -13.21 1.35
CA GLY A 119 7.85 -12.58 2.62
C GLY A 119 6.76 -13.36 3.33
N MET A 120 5.72 -13.74 2.59
CA MET A 120 4.64 -14.60 3.11
C MET A 120 5.17 -15.92 3.64
N ARG A 121 6.03 -16.60 2.88
CA ARG A 121 6.61 -17.89 3.27
C ARG A 121 7.41 -17.76 4.56
N ILE A 122 8.35 -16.81 4.64
CA ILE A 122 9.17 -16.59 5.84
C ILE A 122 8.29 -16.34 7.08
N LEU A 123 7.24 -15.52 6.96
CA LEU A 123 6.36 -15.24 8.08
C LEU A 123 5.58 -16.49 8.53
N LYS A 124 5.06 -17.28 7.59
CA LYS A 124 4.37 -18.55 7.88
C LYS A 124 5.28 -19.59 8.51
N ASP A 125 6.49 -19.75 7.98
CA ASP A 125 7.49 -20.72 8.49
C ASP A 125 7.93 -20.39 9.93
N ASN A 126 7.79 -19.10 10.32
CA ASN A 126 8.03 -18.66 11.71
C ASN A 126 6.75 -18.59 12.56
N GLY A 127 5.67 -19.25 12.15
CA GLY A 127 4.47 -19.46 12.96
C GLY A 127 3.44 -18.33 12.94
N LEU A 128 3.58 -17.32 12.08
CA LEU A 128 2.59 -16.26 11.95
C LEU A 128 1.41 -16.71 11.07
N ILE A 129 0.21 -16.25 11.42
CA ILE A 129 -0.96 -16.39 10.54
C ILE A 129 -0.84 -15.34 9.43
N VAL A 130 -0.83 -15.78 8.17
CA VAL A 130 -0.72 -14.86 7.04
C VAL A 130 -1.88 -15.07 6.07
N ASN A 131 -2.65 -13.99 5.83
CA ASN A 131 -3.72 -13.91 4.85
C ASN A 131 -3.38 -12.85 3.79
N HIS A 132 -3.84 -13.05 2.56
CA HIS A 132 -3.64 -12.07 1.49
C HIS A 132 -4.79 -12.08 0.48
N GLY A 133 -4.80 -11.11 -0.42
CA GLY A 133 -5.81 -11.01 -1.49
C GLY A 133 -7.04 -10.18 -1.12
N ILE A 134 -7.04 -9.54 0.05
CA ILE A 134 -8.15 -8.66 0.47
C ILE A 134 -8.13 -7.38 -0.37
N MET A 135 -9.27 -7.06 -1.02
CA MET A 135 -9.44 -5.91 -1.92
C MET A 135 -8.36 -5.88 -3.04
N LYS A 136 -8.06 -7.05 -3.60
CA LYS A 136 -6.98 -7.22 -4.58
C LYS A 136 -7.17 -6.34 -5.80
N ASN A 137 -8.39 -6.23 -6.34
CA ASN A 137 -8.66 -5.51 -7.57
C ASN A 137 -8.47 -4.00 -7.39
N GLU A 138 -9.07 -3.43 -6.35
CA GLU A 138 -8.96 -2.00 -6.03
C GLU A 138 -7.51 -1.60 -5.71
N MET A 139 -6.78 -2.50 -5.07
CA MET A 139 -5.38 -2.27 -4.76
C MET A 139 -4.51 -2.36 -6.01
N TYR A 140 -4.78 -3.33 -6.90
CA TYR A 140 -4.06 -3.50 -8.15
C TYR A 140 -4.17 -2.27 -9.07
N GLU A 141 -5.33 -1.63 -9.14
CA GLU A 141 -5.51 -0.38 -9.91
C GLU A 141 -4.49 0.70 -9.54
N ILE A 142 -4.17 0.81 -8.25
CA ILE A 142 -3.19 1.79 -7.77
C ILE A 142 -1.75 1.36 -8.10
N TYR A 143 -1.48 0.06 -8.02
CA TYR A 143 -0.13 -0.46 -8.22
C TYR A 143 0.20 -0.80 -9.68
N GLN A 144 -0.71 -0.58 -10.65
CA GLN A 144 -0.48 -0.93 -12.06
C GLN A 144 0.88 -0.50 -12.60
N GLY A 145 1.27 0.76 -12.35
CA GLY A 145 2.56 1.28 -12.80
C GLY A 145 3.75 0.56 -12.20
N TYR A 146 3.66 0.20 -10.92
CA TYR A 146 4.68 -0.57 -10.23
C TYR A 146 4.79 -1.99 -10.79
N PHE A 147 3.65 -2.67 -10.98
CA PHE A 147 3.59 -4.02 -11.56
C PHE A 147 4.12 -4.04 -13.01
N LEU A 148 3.71 -3.09 -13.84
CA LEU A 148 4.22 -2.99 -15.20
C LEU A 148 5.73 -2.77 -15.25
N ASN A 149 6.25 -1.93 -14.37
CA ASN A 149 7.68 -1.70 -14.27
C ASN A 149 8.44 -2.97 -13.85
N LYS A 150 7.93 -3.70 -12.84
CA LYS A 150 8.61 -4.90 -12.33
C LYS A 150 8.50 -6.11 -13.26
N LEU A 151 7.35 -6.32 -13.87
CA LEU A 151 7.09 -7.51 -14.71
C LEU A 151 7.48 -7.30 -16.18
N CYS A 152 7.28 -6.09 -16.70
CA CYS A 152 7.44 -5.80 -18.10
C CYS A 152 8.57 -4.79 -18.41
N GLN A 153 9.23 -4.25 -17.38
CA GLN A 153 10.29 -3.24 -17.50
C GLN A 153 9.86 -2.01 -18.31
N ARG A 154 8.60 -1.62 -18.22
CA ARG A 154 8.05 -0.46 -18.92
C ARG A 154 7.22 0.42 -17.98
N PRO A 155 7.15 1.75 -18.22
CA PRO A 155 6.29 2.63 -17.45
C PRO A 155 4.81 2.41 -17.79
N GLN A 156 3.93 2.79 -16.87
CA GLN A 156 2.53 3.05 -17.17
C GLN A 156 2.42 4.44 -17.82
N ILE A 157 1.78 4.48 -18.98
CA ILE A 157 1.50 5.73 -19.69
C ILE A 157 0.02 6.06 -19.51
N ILE A 158 -0.27 7.24 -18.99
CA ILE A 158 -1.63 7.74 -18.80
C ILE A 158 -1.80 8.98 -19.68
N LEU A 159 -2.66 8.89 -20.69
CA LEU A 159 -3.04 10.03 -21.53
C LEU A 159 -4.31 10.65 -20.94
N LYS A 160 -4.21 11.90 -20.53
CA LYS A 160 -5.35 12.70 -20.07
C LYS A 160 -5.68 13.78 -21.10
N LEU A 161 -6.91 13.78 -21.59
CA LEU A 161 -7.41 14.77 -22.52
C LEU A 161 -8.64 15.48 -21.93
N ALA A 162 -8.72 16.79 -22.13
CA ALA A 162 -9.94 17.55 -21.93
C ALA A 162 -10.55 17.83 -23.30
N THR A 163 -11.75 17.31 -23.55
CA THR A 163 -12.44 17.43 -24.81
C THR A 163 -13.88 17.89 -24.61
N SER A 164 -14.44 18.53 -25.62
CA SER A 164 -15.89 18.74 -25.75
C SER A 164 -16.60 17.39 -25.98
N LEU A 165 -17.93 17.38 -25.99
CA LEU A 165 -18.73 16.16 -26.19
C LEU A 165 -18.47 15.50 -27.56
N ASP A 166 -18.15 16.33 -28.60
CA ASP A 166 -17.77 15.87 -29.93
C ASP A 166 -16.26 15.62 -30.11
N GLY A 167 -15.50 15.55 -29.02
CA GLY A 167 -14.09 15.18 -29.03
C GLY A 167 -13.11 16.29 -29.43
N LYS A 168 -13.54 17.54 -29.47
CA LYS A 168 -12.68 18.68 -29.82
C LYS A 168 -11.91 19.20 -28.61
N ILE A 169 -10.67 19.64 -28.83
CA ILE A 169 -9.81 20.23 -27.78
C ILE A 169 -9.86 21.78 -27.80
N SER A 170 -10.45 22.38 -28.84
CA SER A 170 -10.64 23.81 -28.99
C SER A 170 -11.89 24.09 -29.83
N SER A 171 -12.50 25.27 -29.67
CA SER A 171 -13.62 25.74 -30.49
C SER A 171 -13.18 26.20 -31.89
N GLU A 172 -11.94 26.66 -32.05
CA GLU A 172 -11.36 27.15 -33.29
C GLU A 172 -9.92 26.72 -33.45
N LEU A 173 -9.43 26.68 -34.68
CA LEU A 173 -8.03 26.37 -34.98
C LEU A 173 -7.09 27.44 -34.38
N ASN A 174 -6.02 26.96 -33.73
CA ASN A 174 -4.99 27.80 -33.10
C ASN A 174 -5.47 28.69 -31.95
N THR A 175 -6.64 28.39 -31.35
CA THR A 175 -7.13 29.11 -30.18
C THR A 175 -7.10 28.22 -28.94
N PHE A 176 -6.90 28.84 -27.76
CA PHE A 176 -7.04 28.16 -26.50
C PHE A 176 -8.50 28.24 -26.02
N SER A 177 -9.14 27.09 -25.85
CA SER A 177 -10.48 27.01 -25.28
C SER A 177 -10.46 26.31 -23.94
N LYS A 178 -10.99 26.96 -22.91
CA LYS A 178 -11.11 26.35 -21.54
C LYS A 178 -12.31 25.43 -21.53
N ILE A 179 -12.08 24.12 -21.67
CA ILE A 179 -13.13 23.07 -21.70
C ILE A 179 -13.55 22.67 -20.31
N THR A 180 -12.63 22.64 -19.33
CA THR A 180 -12.88 22.22 -17.96
C THR A 180 -12.84 23.39 -16.98
N ASN A 181 -13.66 23.33 -15.92
CA ASN A 181 -13.69 24.33 -14.88
C ASN A 181 -12.47 24.22 -13.91
N SER A 182 -12.29 25.22 -13.05
CA SER A 182 -11.17 25.29 -12.10
C SER A 182 -11.15 24.12 -11.12
N THR A 183 -12.31 23.58 -10.76
CA THR A 183 -12.42 22.42 -9.86
C THR A 183 -11.88 21.18 -10.56
N SER A 184 -12.30 20.88 -11.78
CA SER A 184 -11.80 19.76 -12.58
C SER A 184 -10.28 19.87 -12.82
N GLN A 185 -9.76 21.08 -13.07
CA GLN A 185 -8.33 21.29 -13.24
C GLN A 185 -7.52 20.96 -11.98
N LYS A 186 -8.02 21.32 -10.78
CA LYS A 186 -7.37 20.98 -9.51
C LYS A 186 -7.30 19.47 -9.23
N TYR A 187 -8.29 18.71 -9.70
CA TYR A 187 -8.30 17.25 -9.53
C TYR A 187 -7.37 16.52 -10.50
N LEU A 188 -6.89 17.18 -11.53
CA LEU A 188 -6.15 16.58 -12.63
C LEU A 188 -4.65 16.93 -12.62
N HIS A 189 -4.23 17.74 -11.69
CA HIS A 189 -2.85 18.12 -11.40
C HIS A 189 -2.49 17.77 -9.97
#